data_a7f8a16384e1612a686152f1668ba0d0
#
_entry.id   a7f8a16384e1612a686152f1668ba0d0
#
_cell.length_a   1.000
_cell.length_b   1.000
_cell.length_c   1.000
_cell.angle_alpha   90.00
_cell.angle_beta   90.00
_cell.angle_gamma   90.00
#
_symmetry.space_group_name_H-M   'P 1'
#
loop_
_entity.id
_entity.type
_entity.pdbx_description
1 polymer ?
#
loop_
_entity_poly.entity_id
_entity_poly.type
_entity_poly.pdbx_seq_one_letter_code
_entity_poly.pdbx_strand_id
1 'polypeptide(L)'
;MITKSRKIALLGLSCAIGIALGLAGAVLADKPAALDADLPWADARTLAEVLERVKHDYVNPVDDHQLLQAAIRGMVSSLDPYSAYLDGDEYDEVKISSSGQYSGVGIEVSMEDEEVVVVAPLEGSPAAQAGIRSGDIIATIDGVPVNTTSLADTIGRMRGKEGTTVKIGVLREGSAEPLQFTLKRSRVELRSVKAELLEPGMGYVRISQFSETTGDDLDAALKDLRKRNGAALKGLVLDLRNNPGGVLEAAVSVSDAFLESGVIVTAKGRTPESKFEMDATPGDALNGAPIVVLVNGGSASAAEIVAGALKDNHRAKLMGRTTFGKGSVQTVIPLPGDRAVKLTTSLYYTPSGISINHRGIAPDIELPRDSAPPGAPVSADAPLLQRDEEVRRAVQELKVPTVGGSGSVSAAARFK
;
A
#
# COMPACT_ATOMS: atom_id res chain seq x y z
N MET A 1 -11.92 64.62 2.10
CA MET A 1 -10.66 64.05 2.68
C MET A 1 -11.03 63.21 3.88
N ILE A 2 -11.06 61.89 3.70
CA ILE A 2 -11.30 60.94 4.81
C ILE A 2 -9.93 60.63 5.39
N THR A 3 -9.73 60.99 6.65
CA THR A 3 -8.45 60.95 7.35
C THR A 3 -7.95 59.51 7.50
N LYS A 4 -6.62 59.33 7.34
CA LYS A 4 -5.89 58.03 7.42
C LYS A 4 -6.22 57.22 8.70
N SER A 5 -6.58 57.87 9.78
CA SER A 5 -6.94 57.22 11.07
C SER A 5 -8.26 56.39 11.01
N ARG A 6 -9.23 56.74 10.17
CA ARG A 6 -10.45 55.95 10.01
C ARG A 6 -10.27 54.67 9.21
N LYS A 7 -9.30 54.62 8.28
CA LYS A 7 -8.97 53.41 7.52
C LYS A 7 -8.22 52.36 8.37
N ILE A 8 -7.40 52.82 9.30
CA ILE A 8 -6.68 51.93 10.24
C ILE A 8 -7.63 51.33 11.27
N ALA A 9 -8.62 52.09 11.74
CA ALA A 9 -9.62 51.60 12.69
C ALA A 9 -10.59 50.58 12.03
N LEU A 10 -10.92 50.72 10.75
CA LEU A 10 -11.75 49.76 10.00
C LEU A 10 -10.98 48.45 9.67
N LEU A 11 -9.67 48.52 9.40
CA LEU A 11 -8.83 47.35 9.21
C LEU A 11 -8.58 46.57 10.52
N GLY A 12 -8.42 47.28 11.64
CA GLY A 12 -8.29 46.67 12.95
C GLY A 12 -9.57 45.92 13.41
N LEU A 13 -10.74 46.47 13.09
CA LEU A 13 -12.01 45.85 13.45
C LEU A 13 -12.32 44.58 12.60
N SER A 14 -11.95 44.60 11.32
CA SER A 14 -12.11 43.41 10.44
C SER A 14 -11.17 42.27 10.81
N CYS A 15 -9.93 42.54 11.25
CA CYS A 15 -9.03 41.51 11.76
C CYS A 15 -9.52 40.94 13.12
N ALA A 16 -10.06 41.76 14.02
CA ALA A 16 -10.56 41.29 15.30
C ALA A 16 -11.81 40.38 15.13
N ILE A 17 -12.69 40.70 14.19
CA ILE A 17 -13.87 39.87 13.87
C ILE A 17 -13.43 38.56 13.18
N GLY A 18 -12.43 38.57 12.30
CA GLY A 18 -11.87 37.38 11.65
C GLY A 18 -11.22 36.41 12.65
N ILE A 19 -10.49 36.94 13.65
CA ILE A 19 -9.86 36.11 14.70
C ILE A 19 -10.93 35.56 15.65
N ALA A 20 -11.98 36.34 16.00
CA ALA A 20 -13.07 35.86 16.84
C ALA A 20 -13.91 34.75 16.16
N LEU A 21 -14.13 34.83 14.85
CA LEU A 21 -14.81 33.79 14.07
C LEU A 21 -13.90 32.55 13.85
N GLY A 22 -12.60 32.73 13.70
CA GLY A 22 -11.64 31.62 13.61
C GLY A 22 -11.51 30.84 14.92
N LEU A 23 -11.50 31.54 16.08
CA LEU A 23 -11.46 30.89 17.38
C LEU A 23 -12.80 30.24 17.77
N ALA A 24 -13.94 30.81 17.35
CA ALA A 24 -15.26 30.20 17.56
C ALA A 24 -15.44 28.93 16.70
N GLY A 25 -14.88 28.90 15.49
CA GLY A 25 -14.87 27.70 14.63
C GLY A 25 -14.00 26.57 15.18
N ALA A 26 -12.84 26.89 15.76
CA ALA A 26 -11.93 25.89 16.34
C ALA A 26 -12.48 25.27 17.64
N VAL A 27 -13.29 26.03 18.42
CA VAL A 27 -13.90 25.50 19.66
C VAL A 27 -15.16 24.65 19.38
N LEU A 28 -15.76 24.77 18.19
CA LEU A 28 -16.94 23.97 17.81
C LEU A 28 -16.59 22.66 17.09
N ALA A 29 -15.31 22.46 16.72
CA ALA A 29 -14.86 21.25 16.03
C ALA A 29 -14.51 20.09 16.97
N ASP A 30 -14.45 20.31 18.27
CA ASP A 30 -14.04 19.31 19.27
C ASP A 30 -15.13 18.99 20.29
N LYS A 31 -16.37 18.76 19.81
CA LYS A 31 -17.28 17.91 20.58
C LYS A 31 -17.01 16.47 20.10
N PRO A 32 -16.46 15.61 20.96
CA PRO A 32 -16.55 14.18 20.69
C PRO A 32 -18.04 13.90 20.47
N ALA A 33 -18.38 13.27 19.34
CA ALA A 33 -19.72 12.79 19.09
C ALA A 33 -20.15 12.07 20.36
N ALA A 34 -21.17 12.58 21.04
CA ALA A 34 -21.72 11.93 22.20
C ALA A 34 -22.03 10.51 21.72
N LEU A 35 -21.37 9.52 22.34
CA LEU A 35 -21.75 8.14 22.22
C LEU A 35 -23.13 8.01 22.90
N ASP A 36 -24.16 8.42 22.19
CA ASP A 36 -25.56 8.13 22.49
C ASP A 36 -25.78 6.64 22.13
N ALA A 37 -24.95 5.80 22.73
CA ALA A 37 -25.13 4.37 22.67
C ALA A 37 -25.91 4.01 23.93
N ASP A 38 -27.11 3.47 23.74
CA ASP A 38 -27.78 2.63 24.71
C ASP A 38 -26.84 1.44 25.00
N LEU A 39 -25.87 1.67 25.90
CA LEU A 39 -24.94 0.61 26.30
C LEU A 39 -25.75 -0.51 26.95
N PRO A 40 -25.57 -1.76 26.54
CA PRO A 40 -26.23 -2.90 27.18
C PRO A 40 -25.63 -3.10 28.58
N TRP A 41 -26.09 -2.30 29.55
CA TRP A 41 -25.54 -2.28 30.93
C TRP A 41 -25.50 -3.64 31.59
N ALA A 42 -26.43 -4.54 31.27
CA ALA A 42 -26.43 -5.90 31.78
C ALA A 42 -25.17 -6.68 31.31
N ASP A 43 -24.85 -6.57 30.02
CA ASP A 43 -23.69 -7.26 29.43
C ASP A 43 -22.38 -6.60 29.88
N ALA A 44 -22.35 -5.26 29.99
CA ALA A 44 -21.20 -4.55 30.55
C ALA A 44 -20.90 -4.96 31.99
N ARG A 45 -21.95 -5.17 32.82
CA ARG A 45 -21.80 -5.69 34.16
C ARG A 45 -21.27 -7.14 34.20
N THR A 46 -21.78 -7.99 33.29
CA THR A 46 -21.28 -9.36 33.16
C THR A 46 -19.80 -9.38 32.81
N LEU A 47 -19.37 -8.50 31.88
CA LEU A 47 -17.94 -8.36 31.53
C LEU A 47 -17.10 -7.96 32.75
N ALA A 48 -17.57 -7.01 33.57
CA ALA A 48 -16.89 -6.58 34.76
C ALA A 48 -16.83 -7.73 35.84
N GLU A 49 -17.89 -8.48 35.99
CA GLU A 49 -17.92 -9.66 36.90
C GLU A 49 -16.93 -10.75 36.46
N VAL A 50 -16.84 -11.03 35.14
CA VAL A 50 -15.86 -11.99 34.60
C VAL A 50 -14.44 -11.49 34.82
N LEU A 51 -14.16 -10.20 34.61
CA LEU A 51 -12.86 -9.58 34.86
C LEU A 51 -12.43 -9.80 36.32
N GLU A 52 -13.30 -9.46 37.27
CA GLU A 52 -13.03 -9.65 38.70
C GLU A 52 -12.80 -11.13 39.07
N ARG A 53 -13.57 -12.06 38.48
CA ARG A 53 -13.36 -13.50 38.68
C ARG A 53 -12.01 -13.97 38.19
N VAL A 54 -11.62 -13.54 36.95
CA VAL A 54 -10.31 -13.91 36.38
C VAL A 54 -9.19 -13.39 37.27
N LYS A 55 -9.26 -12.13 37.71
CA LYS A 55 -8.24 -11.55 38.60
C LYS A 55 -8.13 -12.28 39.95
N HIS A 56 -9.25 -12.72 40.48
CA HIS A 56 -9.28 -13.35 41.79
C HIS A 56 -8.91 -14.84 41.74
N ASP A 57 -9.45 -15.60 40.79
CA ASP A 57 -9.45 -17.05 40.78
C ASP A 57 -8.39 -17.67 39.84
N TYR A 58 -7.79 -16.89 38.92
CA TYR A 58 -6.79 -17.42 37.99
C TYR A 58 -5.47 -17.75 38.73
N VAL A 59 -4.80 -18.82 38.30
CA VAL A 59 -3.62 -19.40 38.99
C VAL A 59 -2.44 -18.43 39.09
N ASN A 60 -2.29 -17.51 38.13
CA ASN A 60 -1.24 -16.51 38.14
C ASN A 60 -1.85 -15.11 38.19
N PRO A 61 -1.17 -14.12 38.82
CA PRO A 61 -1.59 -12.72 38.73
C PRO A 61 -1.64 -12.26 37.28
N VAL A 62 -2.70 -11.53 36.89
CA VAL A 62 -2.89 -10.97 35.56
C VAL A 62 -3.13 -9.46 35.66
N ASP A 63 -2.63 -8.74 34.70
CA ASP A 63 -2.77 -7.28 34.60
C ASP A 63 -4.12 -6.91 34.00
N ASP A 64 -4.79 -5.92 34.60
CA ASP A 64 -6.10 -5.43 34.16
C ASP A 64 -6.07 -4.92 32.73
N HIS A 65 -5.00 -4.21 32.36
CA HIS A 65 -4.85 -3.63 31.04
C HIS A 65 -4.72 -4.71 29.96
N GLN A 66 -3.94 -5.76 30.24
CA GLN A 66 -3.81 -6.92 29.35
C GLN A 66 -5.14 -7.64 29.14
N LEU A 67 -5.93 -7.84 30.22
CA LEU A 67 -7.24 -8.50 30.13
C LEU A 67 -8.23 -7.65 29.30
N LEU A 68 -8.26 -6.33 29.52
CA LEU A 68 -9.14 -5.44 28.78
C LEU A 68 -8.74 -5.33 27.30
N GLN A 69 -7.44 -5.27 27.00
CA GLN A 69 -6.96 -5.31 25.62
C GLN A 69 -7.33 -6.63 24.93
N ALA A 70 -7.19 -7.76 25.62
CA ALA A 70 -7.58 -9.06 25.08
C ALA A 70 -9.09 -9.12 24.78
N ALA A 71 -9.93 -8.55 25.67
CA ALA A 71 -11.37 -8.45 25.44
C ALA A 71 -11.72 -7.59 24.22
N ILE A 72 -11.07 -6.43 24.06
CA ILE A 72 -11.26 -5.54 22.89
C ILE A 72 -10.80 -6.24 21.60
N ARG A 73 -9.63 -6.90 21.62
CA ARG A 73 -9.13 -7.67 20.48
C ARG A 73 -10.12 -8.79 20.11
N GLY A 74 -10.61 -9.53 21.10
CA GLY A 74 -11.60 -10.60 20.89
C GLY A 74 -12.89 -10.07 20.26
N MET A 75 -13.41 -8.96 20.76
CA MET A 75 -14.61 -8.33 20.20
C MET A 75 -14.44 -7.93 18.75
N VAL A 76 -13.34 -7.26 18.40
CA VAL A 76 -13.12 -6.79 17.03
C VAL A 76 -12.82 -7.95 16.08
N SER A 77 -11.99 -8.90 16.49
CA SER A 77 -11.62 -10.05 15.66
C SER A 77 -12.78 -11.04 15.44
N SER A 78 -13.85 -10.98 16.24
CA SER A 78 -15.05 -11.78 16.02
C SER A 78 -15.92 -11.33 14.85
N LEU A 79 -15.67 -10.14 14.29
CA LEU A 79 -16.47 -9.58 13.21
C LEU A 79 -16.15 -10.22 11.86
N ASP A 80 -14.86 -10.28 11.51
CA ASP A 80 -14.33 -10.84 10.27
C ASP A 80 -12.79 -10.99 10.36
N PRO A 81 -12.14 -11.70 9.40
CA PRO A 81 -10.68 -11.94 9.43
C PRO A 81 -9.81 -10.69 9.22
N TYR A 82 -10.38 -9.56 8.83
CA TYR A 82 -9.65 -8.34 8.44
C TYR A 82 -9.80 -7.21 9.44
N SER A 83 -10.87 -7.26 10.27
CA SER A 83 -11.08 -6.31 11.36
C SER A 83 -10.15 -6.61 12.53
N ALA A 84 -9.50 -5.59 13.07
CA ALA A 84 -8.53 -5.72 14.14
C ALA A 84 -8.49 -4.48 15.04
N TYR A 85 -8.25 -4.70 16.33
CA TYR A 85 -7.77 -3.65 17.22
C TYR A 85 -6.26 -3.56 17.05
N LEU A 86 -5.73 -2.36 16.88
CA LEU A 86 -4.32 -2.07 16.69
C LEU A 86 -3.79 -1.34 17.92
N ASP A 87 -2.77 -1.90 18.56
CA ASP A 87 -1.99 -1.15 19.57
C ASP A 87 -1.00 -0.19 18.89
N GLY A 88 -0.13 0.48 19.68
CA GLY A 88 0.77 1.51 19.15
C GLY A 88 1.66 0.99 18.04
N ASP A 89 2.32 -0.13 18.25
CA ASP A 89 3.27 -0.71 17.28
C ASP A 89 2.55 -1.19 16.01
N GLU A 90 1.41 -1.89 16.17
CA GLU A 90 0.59 -2.36 15.06
C GLU A 90 0.00 -1.20 14.24
N TYR A 91 -0.40 -0.12 14.92
CA TYR A 91 -0.91 1.07 14.26
C TYR A 91 0.19 1.82 13.49
N ASP A 92 1.41 1.89 14.05
CA ASP A 92 2.57 2.46 13.37
C ASP A 92 2.94 1.67 12.12
N GLU A 93 2.90 0.33 12.15
CA GLU A 93 3.09 -0.51 10.96
C GLU A 93 2.06 -0.21 9.87
N VAL A 94 0.79 -0.01 10.24
CA VAL A 94 -0.26 0.37 9.28
C VAL A 94 0.03 1.75 8.68
N LYS A 95 0.44 2.73 9.49
CA LYS A 95 0.82 4.07 9.00
C LYS A 95 2.01 4.00 8.03
N ILE A 96 3.04 3.21 8.35
CA ILE A 96 4.22 2.99 7.51
C ILE A 96 3.83 2.35 6.18
N SER A 97 3.03 1.27 6.21
CA SER A 97 2.61 0.58 4.99
C SER A 97 1.74 1.45 4.10
N SER A 98 0.93 2.32 4.68
CA SER A 98 0.08 3.27 3.94
C SER A 98 0.88 4.42 3.36
N SER A 99 1.71 5.08 4.16
CA SER A 99 2.54 6.19 3.67
C SER A 99 3.65 5.75 2.71
N GLY A 100 4.09 4.50 2.77
CA GLY A 100 5.27 4.02 2.07
C GLY A 100 6.59 4.58 2.62
N GLN A 101 6.56 5.14 3.83
CA GLN A 101 7.70 5.80 4.44
C GLN A 101 7.84 5.43 5.91
N TYR A 102 9.07 5.30 6.38
CA TYR A 102 9.36 5.11 7.79
C TYR A 102 10.63 5.85 8.19
N SER A 103 10.82 6.06 9.48
CA SER A 103 12.07 6.60 9.99
C SER A 103 12.98 5.48 10.51
N GLY A 104 14.15 5.37 9.93
CA GLY A 104 15.09 4.29 10.24
C GLY A 104 16.41 4.39 9.48
N VAL A 105 17.10 3.28 9.38
CA VAL A 105 18.42 3.21 8.74
C VAL A 105 18.39 2.71 7.28
N GLY A 106 17.28 2.13 6.82
CA GLY A 106 17.09 1.68 5.44
C GLY A 106 17.88 0.43 5.09
N ILE A 107 17.61 -0.67 5.80
CA ILE A 107 18.16 -1.99 5.54
C ILE A 107 17.00 -2.97 5.35
N GLU A 108 17.05 -3.74 4.28
CA GLU A 108 16.22 -4.93 4.11
C GLU A 108 16.95 -6.11 4.75
N VAL A 109 16.28 -6.86 5.61
CA VAL A 109 16.85 -7.97 6.37
C VAL A 109 15.99 -9.22 6.24
N SER A 110 16.66 -10.39 6.30
CA SER A 110 16.02 -11.71 6.39
C SER A 110 16.53 -12.47 7.61
N MET A 111 15.80 -13.50 8.01
CA MET A 111 16.29 -14.48 8.97
C MET A 111 16.78 -15.71 8.21
N GLU A 112 18.05 -16.02 8.31
CA GLU A 112 18.69 -17.17 7.67
C GLU A 112 19.53 -17.90 8.72
N ASP A 113 19.34 -19.19 8.90
CA ASP A 113 20.10 -20.05 9.84
C ASP A 113 20.22 -19.44 11.26
N GLU A 114 19.12 -18.88 11.79
CA GLU A 114 19.08 -18.18 13.07
C GLU A 114 19.91 -16.89 13.14
N GLU A 115 20.32 -16.34 12.02
CA GLU A 115 21.04 -15.08 11.91
C GLU A 115 20.22 -14.02 11.17
N VAL A 116 20.39 -12.75 11.55
CA VAL A 116 19.75 -11.62 10.85
C VAL A 116 20.70 -11.12 9.75
N VAL A 117 20.40 -11.51 8.53
CA VAL A 117 21.22 -11.22 7.35
C VAL A 117 20.70 -9.98 6.61
N VAL A 118 21.59 -9.10 6.20
CA VAL A 118 21.30 -7.97 5.32
C VAL A 118 21.07 -8.49 3.90
N VAL A 119 19.82 -8.42 3.43
CA VAL A 119 19.48 -8.71 2.02
C VAL A 119 20.04 -7.61 1.14
N ALA A 120 19.73 -6.34 1.47
CA ALA A 120 20.27 -5.17 0.80
C ALA A 120 20.12 -3.90 1.64
N PRO A 121 21.06 -2.95 1.61
CA PRO A 121 20.80 -1.57 2.03
C PRO A 121 19.96 -0.88 0.95
N LEU A 122 18.94 -0.10 1.37
CA LEU A 122 18.10 0.66 0.44
C LEU A 122 18.88 1.82 -0.16
N GLU A 123 18.72 2.05 -1.45
CA GLU A 123 19.42 3.10 -2.18
C GLU A 123 19.18 4.49 -1.55
N GLY A 124 20.25 5.27 -1.36
CA GLY A 124 20.16 6.59 -0.73
C GLY A 124 19.96 6.58 0.78
N SER A 125 19.78 5.42 1.41
CA SER A 125 19.57 5.29 2.85
C SER A 125 20.86 5.56 3.67
N PRO A 126 20.73 5.84 4.98
CA PRO A 126 21.87 5.95 5.89
C PRO A 126 22.76 4.71 5.87
N ALA A 127 22.19 3.52 5.78
CA ALA A 127 22.94 2.26 5.73
C ALA A 127 23.78 2.13 4.45
N ALA A 128 23.20 2.45 3.30
CA ALA A 128 23.91 2.43 2.02
C ALA A 128 25.07 3.44 2.01
N GLN A 129 24.83 4.66 2.51
CA GLN A 129 25.84 5.71 2.58
C GLN A 129 26.99 5.36 3.54
N ALA A 130 26.71 4.61 4.61
CA ALA A 130 27.70 4.15 5.56
C ALA A 130 28.50 2.93 5.08
N GLY A 131 28.09 2.26 4.00
CA GLY A 131 28.78 1.12 3.43
C GLY A 131 28.39 -0.23 4.02
N ILE A 132 27.20 -0.36 4.59
CA ILE A 132 26.56 -1.67 4.87
C ILE A 132 26.32 -2.36 3.54
N ARG A 133 26.46 -3.70 3.48
CA ARG A 133 26.41 -4.49 2.25
C ARG A 133 25.47 -5.69 2.40
N SER A 134 25.00 -6.19 1.28
CA SER A 134 24.34 -7.50 1.20
C SER A 134 25.27 -8.60 1.73
N GLY A 135 24.72 -9.54 2.50
CA GLY A 135 25.45 -10.62 3.16
C GLY A 135 26.08 -10.22 4.51
N ASP A 136 26.03 -8.96 4.95
CA ASP A 136 26.40 -8.60 6.33
C ASP A 136 25.43 -9.27 7.32
N ILE A 137 25.95 -9.81 8.43
CA ILE A 137 25.13 -10.37 9.52
C ILE A 137 25.03 -9.32 10.62
N ILE A 138 23.83 -8.93 10.99
CA ILE A 138 23.62 -7.95 12.10
C ILE A 138 23.78 -8.69 13.42
N ALA A 139 24.86 -8.40 14.13
CA ALA A 139 25.20 -9.06 15.41
C ALA A 139 24.72 -8.25 16.61
N THR A 140 24.81 -6.90 16.57
CA THR A 140 24.46 -6.03 17.70
C THR A 140 23.74 -4.77 17.23
N ILE A 141 22.82 -4.26 18.06
CA ILE A 141 22.20 -2.94 17.93
C ILE A 141 22.34 -2.21 19.26
N ASP A 142 23.00 -1.03 19.23
CA ASP A 142 23.37 -0.22 20.41
C ASP A 142 24.15 -1.04 21.46
N GLY A 143 25.03 -1.94 20.98
CA GLY A 143 25.86 -2.82 21.81
C GLY A 143 25.14 -4.01 22.43
N VAL A 144 23.84 -4.15 22.19
CA VAL A 144 23.04 -5.31 22.67
C VAL A 144 22.93 -6.34 21.53
N PRO A 145 23.22 -7.61 21.75
CA PRO A 145 23.04 -8.66 20.76
C PRO A 145 21.61 -8.65 20.18
N VAL A 146 21.48 -8.97 18.88
CA VAL A 146 20.17 -9.10 18.24
C VAL A 146 19.47 -10.37 18.73
N ASN A 147 18.13 -10.28 18.78
CA ASN A 147 17.31 -11.45 19.11
C ASN A 147 17.06 -12.26 17.85
N THR A 148 17.70 -13.42 17.73
CA THR A 148 17.56 -14.30 16.58
C THR A 148 16.22 -15.04 16.54
N THR A 149 15.39 -14.91 17.56
CA THR A 149 14.03 -15.48 17.59
C THR A 149 12.96 -14.48 17.12
N SER A 150 13.31 -13.18 16.96
CA SER A 150 12.37 -12.13 16.56
C SER A 150 13.01 -11.11 15.61
N LEU A 151 12.76 -11.30 14.32
CA LEU A 151 13.14 -10.33 13.29
C LEU A 151 12.44 -8.97 13.51
N ALA A 152 11.18 -8.99 13.99
CA ALA A 152 10.41 -7.78 14.27
C ALA A 152 11.06 -6.91 15.36
N ASP A 153 11.58 -7.50 16.45
CA ASP A 153 12.34 -6.77 17.48
C ASP A 153 13.58 -6.09 16.88
N THR A 154 14.34 -6.81 16.07
CA THR A 154 15.52 -6.28 15.40
C THR A 154 15.17 -5.09 14.49
N ILE A 155 14.11 -5.22 13.70
CA ILE A 155 13.59 -4.15 12.82
C ILE A 155 13.14 -2.95 13.67
N GLY A 156 12.37 -3.18 14.74
CA GLY A 156 11.89 -2.12 15.65
C GLY A 156 13.05 -1.32 16.25
N ARG A 157 14.14 -1.99 16.68
CA ARG A 157 15.35 -1.31 17.22
C ARG A 157 16.13 -0.52 16.18
N MET A 158 16.10 -0.90 14.91
CA MET A 158 16.70 -0.13 13.81
C MET A 158 15.85 1.08 13.40
N ARG A 159 14.54 1.05 13.64
CA ARG A 159 13.61 2.18 13.48
C ARG A 159 13.72 3.14 14.66
N GLY A 160 13.06 4.28 14.56
CA GLY A 160 12.94 5.26 15.63
C GLY A 160 12.88 6.69 15.09
N LYS A 161 12.80 7.66 16.00
CA LYS A 161 12.61 9.07 15.65
C LYS A 161 13.69 9.58 14.70
N GLU A 162 13.27 10.27 13.64
CA GLU A 162 14.16 10.91 12.67
C GLU A 162 15.21 11.80 13.36
N GLY A 163 16.44 11.73 12.89
CA GLY A 163 17.57 12.49 13.43
C GLY A 163 18.27 11.83 14.62
N THR A 164 17.69 10.80 15.25
CA THR A 164 18.36 10.01 16.30
C THR A 164 19.40 9.07 15.70
N THR A 165 20.36 8.60 16.50
CA THR A 165 21.41 7.68 16.05
C THR A 165 21.18 6.28 16.60
N VAL A 166 21.65 5.29 15.85
CA VAL A 166 21.75 3.90 16.27
C VAL A 166 23.11 3.35 15.88
N LYS A 167 23.68 2.48 16.71
CA LYS A 167 24.94 1.78 16.43
C LYS A 167 24.63 0.35 16.01
N ILE A 168 25.09 -0.05 14.84
CA ILE A 168 24.89 -1.40 14.31
C ILE A 168 26.27 -2.06 14.17
N GLY A 169 26.43 -3.20 14.87
CA GLY A 169 27.59 -4.06 14.70
C GLY A 169 27.25 -5.20 13.73
N VAL A 170 28.06 -5.36 12.70
CA VAL A 170 27.88 -6.42 11.71
C VAL A 170 29.10 -7.35 11.63
N LEU A 171 28.86 -8.61 11.35
CA LEU A 171 29.86 -9.56 10.91
C LEU A 171 29.85 -9.58 9.38
N ARG A 172 31.01 -9.46 8.78
CA ARG A 172 31.18 -9.47 7.31
C ARG A 172 32.19 -10.52 6.91
N GLU A 173 31.86 -11.30 5.92
CA GLU A 173 32.79 -12.30 5.35
C GLU A 173 34.12 -11.61 4.94
N GLY A 174 35.23 -12.21 5.35
CA GLY A 174 36.57 -11.67 5.11
C GLY A 174 37.03 -10.58 6.07
N SER A 175 36.22 -10.17 7.06
CA SER A 175 36.63 -9.27 8.13
C SER A 175 36.99 -10.06 9.40
N ALA A 176 38.15 -9.78 9.99
CA ALA A 176 38.60 -10.49 11.21
C ALA A 176 37.84 -10.03 12.47
N GLU A 177 37.27 -8.82 12.47
CA GLU A 177 36.54 -8.23 13.61
C GLU A 177 35.18 -7.68 13.16
N PRO A 178 34.21 -7.62 14.09
CA PRO A 178 32.91 -6.98 13.82
C PRO A 178 33.08 -5.52 13.40
N LEU A 179 32.44 -5.12 12.32
CA LEU A 179 32.40 -3.74 11.86
C LEU A 179 31.32 -2.97 12.61
N GLN A 180 31.65 -1.74 13.06
CA GLN A 180 30.71 -0.88 13.78
C GLN A 180 30.28 0.31 12.91
N PHE A 181 28.97 0.48 12.74
CA PHE A 181 28.37 1.59 12.00
C PHE A 181 27.55 2.45 12.93
N THR A 182 27.78 3.75 12.96
CA THR A 182 26.92 4.73 13.65
C THR A 182 26.06 5.41 12.60
N LEU A 183 24.77 5.10 12.60
CA LEU A 183 23.82 5.54 11.59
C LEU A 183 22.85 6.56 12.18
N LYS A 184 22.59 7.64 11.46
CA LYS A 184 21.55 8.61 11.80
C LYS A 184 20.26 8.20 11.13
N ARG A 185 19.20 7.93 11.90
CA ARG A 185 17.89 7.60 11.34
C ARG A 185 17.36 8.75 10.49
N SER A 186 16.87 8.42 9.32
CA SER A 186 16.25 9.38 8.39
C SER A 186 14.95 8.80 7.85
N ARG A 187 14.17 9.62 7.16
CA ARG A 187 13.05 9.15 6.38
C ARG A 187 13.56 8.25 5.27
N VAL A 188 13.04 7.05 5.20
CA VAL A 188 13.34 6.02 4.19
C VAL A 188 12.07 5.75 3.39
N GLU A 189 12.16 5.81 2.08
CA GLU A 189 11.04 5.52 1.18
C GLU A 189 11.09 4.06 0.74
N LEU A 190 9.94 3.38 0.87
CA LEU A 190 9.74 2.04 0.36
C LEU A 190 9.24 2.15 -1.08
N ARG A 191 10.12 2.01 -2.06
CA ARG A 191 9.73 2.07 -3.46
C ARG A 191 8.81 0.92 -3.81
N SER A 192 7.54 1.24 -4.04
CA SER A 192 6.52 0.27 -4.44
C SER A 192 6.54 -0.03 -5.94
N VAL A 193 7.14 0.85 -6.76
CA VAL A 193 7.18 0.76 -8.22
C VAL A 193 8.60 0.49 -8.72
N LYS A 194 8.74 -0.54 -9.57
CA LYS A 194 9.97 -0.85 -10.31
C LYS A 194 9.65 -0.86 -11.80
N ALA A 195 10.52 -0.29 -12.63
CA ALA A 195 10.31 -0.20 -14.07
C ALA A 195 11.54 -0.63 -14.87
N GLU A 196 11.32 -1.35 -15.96
CA GLU A 196 12.36 -1.83 -16.87
C GLU A 196 11.90 -1.69 -18.32
N LEU A 197 12.79 -1.28 -19.22
CA LEU A 197 12.55 -1.33 -20.66
C LEU A 197 12.99 -2.73 -21.13
N LEU A 198 12.01 -3.59 -21.46
CA LEU A 198 12.26 -4.98 -21.84
C LEU A 198 12.89 -5.12 -23.22
N GLU A 199 12.37 -4.35 -24.16
CA GLU A 199 12.84 -4.23 -25.55
C GLU A 199 12.34 -2.90 -26.14
N PRO A 200 12.83 -2.45 -27.30
CA PRO A 200 12.40 -1.20 -27.91
C PRO A 200 10.87 -1.07 -28.05
N GLY A 201 10.30 -0.13 -27.31
CA GLY A 201 8.86 0.14 -27.28
C GLY A 201 8.08 -0.65 -26.24
N MET A 202 8.64 -1.64 -25.56
CA MET A 202 7.93 -2.48 -24.57
C MET A 202 8.40 -2.17 -23.15
N GLY A 203 7.54 -1.50 -22.39
CA GLY A 203 7.79 -1.21 -20.97
C GLY A 203 7.29 -2.32 -20.06
N TYR A 204 7.93 -2.43 -18.90
CA TYR A 204 7.50 -3.23 -17.78
C TYR A 204 7.45 -2.36 -16.54
N VAL A 205 6.36 -2.46 -15.80
CA VAL A 205 6.20 -1.82 -14.50
C VAL A 205 5.66 -2.86 -13.53
N ARG A 206 6.37 -3.05 -12.41
CA ARG A 206 5.91 -3.87 -11.28
C ARG A 206 5.50 -2.96 -10.14
N ILE A 207 4.31 -3.19 -9.61
CA ILE A 207 3.82 -2.58 -8.38
C ILE A 207 3.73 -3.67 -7.33
N SER A 208 4.57 -3.60 -6.28
CA SER A 208 4.65 -4.62 -5.23
C SER A 208 3.59 -4.45 -4.15
N GLN A 209 3.16 -3.21 -3.90
CA GLN A 209 2.08 -2.81 -2.97
C GLN A 209 1.60 -1.41 -3.34
N PHE A 210 0.48 -0.98 -2.74
CA PHE A 210 -0.03 0.38 -2.93
C PHE A 210 0.18 1.23 -1.68
N SER A 211 1.00 2.26 -1.78
CA SER A 211 1.20 3.32 -0.79
C SER A 211 0.75 4.66 -1.35
N GLU A 212 0.69 5.69 -0.51
CA GLU A 212 0.30 7.05 -0.92
C GLU A 212 1.16 7.59 -2.07
N THR A 213 2.41 7.16 -2.20
CA THR A 213 3.34 7.63 -3.25
C THR A 213 3.24 6.85 -4.56
N THR A 214 2.53 5.71 -4.59
CA THR A 214 2.56 4.77 -5.74
C THR A 214 2.10 5.40 -7.06
N GLY A 215 1.12 6.32 -7.02
CA GLY A 215 0.67 7.05 -8.21
C GLY A 215 1.77 7.92 -8.82
N ASP A 216 2.42 8.72 -7.99
CA ASP A 216 3.54 9.60 -8.40
C ASP A 216 4.75 8.78 -8.86
N ASP A 217 5.05 7.66 -8.17
CA ASP A 217 6.12 6.74 -8.54
C ASP A 217 5.86 6.09 -9.91
N LEU A 218 4.60 5.72 -10.21
CA LEU A 218 4.21 5.20 -11.52
C LEU A 218 4.42 6.27 -12.61
N ASP A 219 3.98 7.48 -12.37
CA ASP A 219 4.15 8.59 -13.30
C ASP A 219 5.62 8.86 -13.62
N ALA A 220 6.46 8.88 -12.59
CA ALA A 220 7.91 9.03 -12.73
C ALA A 220 8.52 7.86 -13.53
N ALA A 221 8.09 6.63 -13.24
CA ALA A 221 8.54 5.42 -13.93
C ALA A 221 8.16 5.43 -15.42
N LEU A 222 6.93 5.81 -15.76
CA LEU A 222 6.48 5.92 -17.16
C LEU A 222 7.22 7.02 -17.93
N LYS A 223 7.54 8.15 -17.28
CA LYS A 223 8.36 9.23 -17.86
C LYS A 223 9.80 8.75 -18.13
N ASP A 224 10.40 8.03 -17.20
CA ASP A 224 11.75 7.46 -17.36
C ASP A 224 11.78 6.42 -18.50
N LEU A 225 10.81 5.50 -18.54
CA LEU A 225 10.71 4.51 -19.62
C LEU A 225 10.61 5.16 -21.00
N ARG A 226 9.79 6.22 -21.16
CA ARG A 226 9.71 6.96 -22.44
C ARG A 226 11.03 7.63 -22.80
N LYS A 227 11.70 8.25 -21.81
CA LYS A 227 13.00 8.88 -22.03
C LYS A 227 14.06 7.85 -22.46
N ARG A 228 14.12 6.70 -21.81
CA ARG A 228 15.05 5.61 -22.14
C ARG A 228 14.73 4.96 -23.48
N ASN A 229 13.47 4.86 -23.84
CA ASN A 229 13.02 4.35 -25.14
C ASN A 229 13.27 5.34 -26.28
N GLY A 230 13.40 6.63 -26.00
CA GLY A 230 13.55 7.70 -27.01
C GLY A 230 12.27 8.02 -27.81
N ALA A 231 11.16 7.34 -27.51
CA ALA A 231 9.86 7.50 -28.18
C ALA A 231 8.73 7.03 -27.24
N ALA A 232 7.47 7.20 -27.67
CA ALA A 232 6.32 6.62 -26.98
C ALA A 232 6.46 5.09 -26.86
N LEU A 233 5.95 4.54 -25.76
CA LEU A 233 5.86 3.08 -25.58
C LEU A 233 4.80 2.52 -26.55
N LYS A 234 5.06 1.34 -27.07
CA LYS A 234 4.16 0.58 -27.96
C LYS A 234 3.33 -0.46 -27.19
N GLY A 235 3.68 -0.71 -25.93
CA GLY A 235 2.98 -1.61 -25.04
C GLY A 235 3.58 -1.59 -23.65
N LEU A 236 2.79 -2.03 -22.66
CA LEU A 236 3.18 -2.10 -21.25
C LEU A 236 2.77 -3.45 -20.65
N VAL A 237 3.69 -4.08 -19.95
CA VAL A 237 3.39 -5.15 -18.98
C VAL A 237 3.30 -4.52 -17.60
N LEU A 238 2.11 -4.54 -16.99
CA LEU A 238 1.87 -4.12 -15.60
C LEU A 238 1.81 -5.35 -14.71
N ASP A 239 2.82 -5.53 -13.86
CA ASP A 239 2.92 -6.71 -12.99
C ASP A 239 2.39 -6.43 -11.58
N LEU A 240 1.25 -7.04 -11.27
CA LEU A 240 0.58 -7.00 -9.97
C LEU A 240 0.65 -8.36 -9.26
N ARG A 241 1.46 -9.30 -9.70
CA ARG A 241 1.63 -10.61 -9.06
C ARG A 241 2.18 -10.45 -7.64
N ASN A 242 1.59 -11.18 -6.68
CA ASN A 242 1.94 -11.13 -5.26
C ASN A 242 1.83 -9.71 -4.64
N ASN A 243 0.98 -8.85 -5.21
CA ASN A 243 0.66 -7.55 -4.64
C ASN A 243 -0.55 -7.70 -3.70
N PRO A 244 -0.38 -7.58 -2.37
CA PRO A 244 -1.47 -7.79 -1.39
C PRO A 244 -2.48 -6.64 -1.35
N GLY A 245 -2.26 -5.58 -2.13
CA GLY A 245 -3.06 -4.36 -2.12
C GLY A 245 -2.37 -3.21 -1.40
N GLY A 246 -3.13 -2.43 -0.64
CA GLY A 246 -2.68 -1.25 0.09
C GLY A 246 -3.71 -0.12 0.01
N VAL A 247 -3.23 1.11 -0.18
CA VAL A 247 -4.05 2.34 -0.20
C VAL A 247 -4.99 2.37 -1.40
N LEU A 248 -6.27 2.60 -1.13
CA LEU A 248 -7.33 2.66 -2.15
C LEU A 248 -7.09 3.78 -3.16
N GLU A 249 -6.80 4.97 -2.67
CA GLU A 249 -6.58 6.17 -3.47
C GLU A 249 -5.41 5.99 -4.44
N ALA A 250 -4.39 5.25 -4.02
CA ALA A 250 -3.27 4.91 -4.89
C ALA A 250 -3.68 3.95 -6.02
N ALA A 251 -4.55 2.96 -5.75
CA ALA A 251 -5.09 2.09 -6.79
C ALA A 251 -5.97 2.86 -7.77
N VAL A 252 -6.76 3.82 -7.27
CA VAL A 252 -7.55 4.72 -8.12
C VAL A 252 -6.64 5.55 -9.00
N SER A 253 -5.60 6.19 -8.45
CA SER A 253 -4.62 6.99 -9.21
C SER A 253 -3.90 6.15 -10.28
N VAL A 254 -3.49 4.93 -9.94
CA VAL A 254 -2.87 4.00 -10.91
C VAL A 254 -3.85 3.58 -12.02
N SER A 255 -5.10 3.35 -11.70
CA SER A 255 -6.13 3.02 -12.70
C SER A 255 -6.42 4.21 -13.61
N ASP A 256 -6.59 5.39 -13.01
CA ASP A 256 -6.85 6.66 -13.68
C ASP A 256 -5.75 7.01 -14.70
N ALA A 257 -4.49 6.74 -14.37
CA ALA A 257 -3.35 6.98 -15.26
C ALA A 257 -3.45 6.27 -16.63
N PHE A 258 -4.30 5.25 -16.75
CA PHE A 258 -4.45 4.46 -17.98
C PHE A 258 -5.86 4.56 -18.60
N LEU A 259 -6.79 5.27 -17.99
CA LEU A 259 -8.18 5.37 -18.45
C LEU A 259 -8.47 6.79 -18.96
N GLU A 260 -9.31 6.89 -19.99
CA GLU A 260 -9.84 8.19 -20.47
C GLU A 260 -11.16 8.55 -19.80
N SER A 261 -11.88 7.56 -19.30
CA SER A 261 -13.19 7.72 -18.64
C SER A 261 -13.67 6.38 -18.09
N GLY A 262 -14.76 6.41 -17.34
CA GLY A 262 -15.47 5.24 -16.82
C GLY A 262 -15.23 5.04 -15.34
N VAL A 263 -16.06 4.20 -14.73
CA VAL A 263 -15.95 3.86 -13.32
C VAL A 263 -14.67 3.07 -13.06
N ILE A 264 -13.96 3.38 -11.99
CA ILE A 264 -12.80 2.62 -11.50
C ILE A 264 -13.27 1.59 -10.47
N VAL A 265 -14.02 2.05 -9.47
CA VAL A 265 -14.51 1.20 -8.38
C VAL A 265 -15.75 1.79 -7.74
N THR A 266 -16.66 0.93 -7.33
CA THR A 266 -17.81 1.29 -6.48
C THR A 266 -17.66 0.59 -5.12
N ALA A 267 -17.99 1.28 -4.03
CA ALA A 267 -18.06 0.70 -2.69
C ALA A 267 -19.44 0.83 -2.09
N LYS A 268 -19.88 -0.22 -1.39
CA LYS A 268 -21.19 -0.25 -0.70
C LYS A 268 -21.00 -0.67 0.74
N GLY A 269 -21.37 0.21 1.66
CA GLY A 269 -21.34 -0.01 3.09
C GLY A 269 -22.65 0.38 3.77
N ARG A 270 -22.66 0.34 5.10
CA ARG A 270 -23.85 0.61 5.91
C ARG A 270 -24.16 2.09 6.05
N THR A 271 -23.13 2.90 6.26
CA THR A 271 -23.28 4.36 6.43
C THR A 271 -23.17 5.10 5.10
N PRO A 272 -23.65 6.34 4.99
CA PRO A 272 -23.47 7.14 3.78
C PRO A 272 -22.00 7.29 3.36
N GLU A 273 -21.10 7.53 4.31
CA GLU A 273 -19.67 7.76 4.10
C GLU A 273 -18.95 6.51 3.61
N SER A 274 -19.54 5.33 3.83
CA SER A 274 -19.02 4.04 3.38
C SER A 274 -19.56 3.62 2.00
N LYS A 275 -20.26 4.53 1.29
CA LYS A 275 -20.77 4.35 -0.07
C LYS A 275 -20.13 5.39 -0.97
N PHE A 276 -19.40 4.94 -1.97
CA PHE A 276 -18.77 5.84 -2.93
C PHE A 276 -18.59 5.16 -4.29
N GLU A 277 -18.42 6.00 -5.30
CA GLU A 277 -18.02 5.62 -6.64
C GLU A 277 -16.87 6.53 -7.05
N MET A 278 -15.85 5.96 -7.68
CA MET A 278 -14.68 6.67 -8.17
C MET A 278 -14.54 6.45 -9.66
N ASP A 279 -14.49 7.55 -10.39
CA ASP A 279 -14.44 7.59 -11.84
C ASP A 279 -13.05 8.00 -12.34
N ALA A 280 -12.72 7.58 -13.55
CA ALA A 280 -11.52 8.02 -14.24
C ALA A 280 -11.68 9.44 -14.80
N THR A 281 -10.57 10.17 -14.79
CA THR A 281 -10.43 11.47 -15.44
C THR A 281 -9.70 11.33 -16.79
N PRO A 282 -9.96 12.21 -17.80
CA PRO A 282 -9.30 12.09 -19.09
C PRO A 282 -7.77 12.19 -19.02
N GLY A 283 -7.06 11.25 -19.63
CA GLY A 283 -5.59 11.31 -19.69
C GLY A 283 -4.85 9.98 -19.70
N ASP A 284 -5.14 9.07 -20.64
CA ASP A 284 -4.37 7.83 -20.80
C ASP A 284 -2.87 8.10 -21.04
N ALA A 285 -2.08 7.76 -20.05
CA ALA A 285 -0.62 7.94 -20.06
C ALA A 285 0.08 7.19 -21.21
N LEU A 286 -0.52 6.17 -21.80
CA LEU A 286 0.05 5.40 -22.90
C LEU A 286 -0.56 5.75 -24.25
N ASN A 287 -1.49 6.71 -24.33
CA ASN A 287 -2.18 7.12 -25.55
C ASN A 287 -2.77 5.92 -26.32
N GLY A 288 -3.42 5.00 -25.62
CA GLY A 288 -4.06 3.82 -26.19
C GLY A 288 -3.12 2.65 -26.50
N ALA A 289 -1.83 2.73 -26.22
CA ALA A 289 -0.94 1.58 -26.39
C ALA A 289 -1.40 0.39 -25.52
N PRO A 290 -1.36 -0.86 -26.01
CA PRO A 290 -1.90 -2.03 -25.32
C PRO A 290 -1.21 -2.29 -23.97
N ILE A 291 -1.99 -2.80 -23.01
CA ILE A 291 -1.52 -3.18 -21.68
C ILE A 291 -1.87 -4.66 -21.44
N VAL A 292 -0.91 -5.41 -20.92
CA VAL A 292 -1.15 -6.72 -20.29
C VAL A 292 -0.89 -6.60 -18.81
N VAL A 293 -1.87 -6.94 -17.98
CA VAL A 293 -1.75 -6.95 -16.52
C VAL A 293 -1.49 -8.38 -16.05
N LEU A 294 -0.35 -8.62 -15.43
CA LEU A 294 -0.02 -9.91 -14.81
C LEU A 294 -0.61 -9.99 -13.41
N VAL A 295 -1.39 -11.04 -13.15
CA VAL A 295 -2.06 -11.28 -11.85
C VAL A 295 -1.91 -12.73 -11.40
N ASN A 296 -1.99 -12.97 -10.10
CA ASN A 296 -2.02 -14.31 -9.52
C ASN A 296 -2.83 -14.36 -8.21
N GLY A 297 -2.89 -15.51 -7.55
CA GLY A 297 -3.58 -15.68 -6.27
C GLY A 297 -3.03 -14.84 -5.11
N GLY A 298 -1.88 -14.18 -5.26
CA GLY A 298 -1.35 -13.19 -4.33
C GLY A 298 -1.71 -11.74 -4.67
N SER A 299 -2.40 -11.50 -5.80
CA SER A 299 -2.94 -10.20 -6.17
C SER A 299 -4.25 -9.97 -5.42
N ALA A 300 -4.31 -8.99 -4.51
CA ALA A 300 -5.45 -8.81 -3.60
C ALA A 300 -5.85 -7.34 -3.44
N SER A 301 -7.11 -7.08 -3.05
CA SER A 301 -7.62 -5.77 -2.62
C SER A 301 -7.37 -4.66 -3.66
N ALA A 302 -6.56 -3.65 -3.36
CA ALA A 302 -6.19 -2.55 -4.27
C ALA A 302 -5.65 -3.04 -5.62
N ALA A 303 -4.89 -4.15 -5.65
CA ALA A 303 -4.45 -4.77 -6.90
C ALA A 303 -5.62 -5.33 -7.72
N GLU A 304 -6.66 -5.82 -7.06
CA GLU A 304 -7.88 -6.29 -7.72
C GLU A 304 -8.75 -5.13 -8.24
N ILE A 305 -8.70 -3.97 -7.57
CA ILE A 305 -9.34 -2.75 -8.07
C ILE A 305 -8.72 -2.35 -9.41
N VAL A 306 -7.37 -2.24 -9.48
CA VAL A 306 -6.67 -1.91 -10.73
C VAL A 306 -6.95 -2.95 -11.82
N ALA A 307 -6.85 -4.23 -11.49
CA ALA A 307 -7.14 -5.31 -12.43
C ALA A 307 -8.58 -5.25 -12.96
N GLY A 308 -9.57 -5.09 -12.06
CA GLY A 308 -10.98 -4.99 -12.41
C GLY A 308 -11.30 -3.74 -13.23
N ALA A 309 -10.77 -2.59 -12.84
CA ALA A 309 -10.96 -1.33 -13.54
C ALA A 309 -10.45 -1.40 -14.98
N LEU A 310 -9.21 -1.85 -15.18
CA LEU A 310 -8.61 -1.93 -16.51
C LEU A 310 -9.26 -3.00 -17.39
N LYS A 311 -9.69 -4.13 -16.80
CA LYS A 311 -10.41 -5.19 -17.52
C LYS A 311 -11.80 -4.74 -17.96
N ASP A 312 -12.62 -4.28 -17.03
CA ASP A 312 -14.03 -3.99 -17.28
C ASP A 312 -14.22 -2.76 -18.19
N ASN A 313 -13.28 -1.81 -18.17
CA ASN A 313 -13.18 -0.71 -19.12
C ASN A 313 -12.52 -1.11 -20.46
N HIS A 314 -12.21 -2.39 -20.66
CA HIS A 314 -11.55 -2.91 -21.88
C HIS A 314 -10.22 -2.25 -22.21
N ARG A 315 -9.53 -1.70 -21.19
CA ARG A 315 -8.25 -1.02 -21.38
C ARG A 315 -7.06 -1.96 -21.40
N ALA A 316 -7.16 -3.08 -20.69
CA ALA A 316 -6.08 -4.06 -20.59
C ALA A 316 -6.62 -5.49 -20.66
N LYS A 317 -5.77 -6.44 -21.07
CA LYS A 317 -5.99 -7.87 -20.89
C LYS A 317 -5.31 -8.35 -19.62
N LEU A 318 -6.03 -9.08 -18.79
CA LEU A 318 -5.45 -9.75 -17.63
C LEU A 318 -4.87 -11.11 -18.05
N MET A 319 -3.64 -11.39 -17.61
CA MET A 319 -2.96 -12.64 -17.86
C MET A 319 -2.43 -13.23 -16.54
N GLY A 320 -2.57 -14.54 -16.36
CA GLY A 320 -2.05 -15.23 -15.17
C GLY A 320 -3.06 -16.18 -14.55
N ARG A 321 -3.40 -15.94 -13.29
CA ARG A 321 -4.33 -16.78 -12.51
C ARG A 321 -5.34 -15.90 -11.79
N THR A 322 -6.49 -16.49 -11.42
CA THR A 322 -7.51 -15.82 -10.61
C THR A 322 -6.89 -15.18 -9.37
N THR A 323 -7.27 -13.94 -9.10
CA THR A 323 -6.80 -13.16 -7.96
C THR A 323 -7.35 -13.67 -6.64
N PHE A 324 -6.91 -13.10 -5.52
CA PHE A 324 -7.22 -13.59 -4.17
C PHE A 324 -8.70 -13.53 -3.79
N GLY A 325 -9.41 -12.45 -4.15
CA GLY A 325 -10.81 -12.26 -3.77
C GLY A 325 -10.98 -11.47 -2.46
N LYS A 326 -10.14 -10.49 -2.18
CA LYS A 326 -10.33 -9.57 -1.06
C LYS A 326 -11.13 -8.34 -1.51
N GLY A 327 -12.45 -8.45 -1.51
CA GLY A 327 -13.37 -7.39 -1.91
C GLY A 327 -13.87 -6.50 -0.77
N SER A 328 -13.17 -6.40 0.35
CA SER A 328 -13.57 -5.61 1.51
C SER A 328 -12.69 -4.38 1.73
N VAL A 329 -13.33 -3.27 2.13
CA VAL A 329 -12.67 -2.01 2.53
C VAL A 329 -12.45 -2.01 4.03
N GLN A 330 -11.22 -1.80 4.47
CA GLN A 330 -10.93 -1.56 5.87
C GLN A 330 -10.70 -0.07 6.11
N THR A 331 -11.44 0.50 7.04
CA THR A 331 -11.23 1.86 7.55
C THR A 331 -10.45 1.77 8.86
N VAL A 332 -9.37 2.55 8.96
CA VAL A 332 -8.59 2.69 10.20
C VAL A 332 -9.10 3.90 10.96
N ILE A 333 -9.65 3.67 12.14
CA ILE A 333 -10.25 4.69 13.01
C ILE A 333 -9.31 4.91 14.19
N PRO A 334 -8.64 6.07 14.28
CA PRO A 334 -7.75 6.38 15.40
C PRO A 334 -8.50 6.38 16.74
N LEU A 335 -7.82 5.90 17.77
CA LEU A 335 -8.26 5.94 19.16
C LEU A 335 -7.23 6.71 20.01
N PRO A 336 -7.61 7.24 21.18
CA PRO A 336 -6.65 7.87 22.09
C PRO A 336 -5.50 6.95 22.49
N GLY A 337 -4.27 7.48 22.58
CA GLY A 337 -3.08 6.78 23.04
C GLY A 337 -2.42 5.90 21.97
N ASP A 338 -2.24 6.44 20.77
CA ASP A 338 -1.58 5.79 19.63
C ASP A 338 -2.11 4.38 19.32
N ARG A 339 -3.41 4.24 19.32
CA ARG A 339 -4.16 3.01 19.03
C ARG A 339 -5.17 3.26 17.93
N ALA A 340 -5.65 2.21 17.29
CA ALA A 340 -6.71 2.32 16.29
C ALA A 340 -7.61 1.07 16.26
N VAL A 341 -8.76 1.23 15.63
CA VAL A 341 -9.59 0.09 15.21
C VAL A 341 -9.62 0.07 13.69
N LYS A 342 -9.20 -1.03 13.11
CA LYS A 342 -9.34 -1.33 11.70
C LYS A 342 -10.62 -2.12 11.50
N LEU A 343 -11.60 -1.58 10.80
CA LEU A 343 -12.92 -2.20 10.60
C LEU A 343 -13.22 -2.36 9.13
N THR A 344 -13.86 -3.46 8.79
CA THR A 344 -14.49 -3.65 7.48
C THR A 344 -15.76 -2.80 7.41
N THR A 345 -15.72 -1.74 6.60
CA THR A 345 -16.81 -0.76 6.49
C THR A 345 -17.61 -0.86 5.19
N SER A 346 -17.01 -1.44 4.12
CA SER A 346 -17.64 -1.55 2.81
C SER A 346 -17.17 -2.78 2.05
N LEU A 347 -17.88 -3.10 0.98
CA LEU A 347 -17.47 -4.07 -0.03
C LEU A 347 -17.24 -3.38 -1.37
N TYR A 348 -16.18 -3.79 -2.07
CA TYR A 348 -15.84 -3.33 -3.41
C TYR A 348 -16.61 -4.08 -4.49
N TYR A 349 -16.92 -3.35 -5.56
CA TYR A 349 -17.48 -3.86 -6.80
C TYR A 349 -16.68 -3.31 -7.98
N THR A 350 -16.45 -4.16 -8.96
CA THR A 350 -15.82 -3.74 -10.22
C THR A 350 -16.77 -2.82 -11.01
N PRO A 351 -16.30 -2.13 -12.06
CA PRO A 351 -17.15 -1.31 -12.92
C PRO A 351 -18.38 -2.05 -13.46
N SER A 352 -18.29 -3.35 -13.75
CA SER A 352 -19.41 -4.19 -14.15
C SER A 352 -20.37 -4.56 -13.00
N GLY A 353 -20.14 -4.08 -11.78
CA GLY A 353 -20.98 -4.33 -10.60
C GLY A 353 -20.76 -5.70 -9.96
N ILE A 354 -19.70 -6.40 -10.32
CA ILE A 354 -19.37 -7.71 -9.74
C ILE A 354 -18.61 -7.54 -8.43
N SER A 355 -19.08 -8.23 -7.37
CA SER A 355 -18.34 -8.28 -6.11
C SER A 355 -17.08 -9.13 -6.26
N ILE A 356 -15.95 -8.58 -5.84
CA ILE A 356 -14.65 -9.28 -5.84
C ILE A 356 -14.57 -10.26 -4.65
N ASN A 357 -15.33 -9.99 -3.58
CA ASN A 357 -15.16 -10.64 -2.28
C ASN A 357 -15.39 -12.16 -2.37
N HIS A 358 -14.41 -12.94 -1.89
CA HIS A 358 -14.32 -14.41 -1.93
C HIS A 358 -14.40 -15.02 -3.35
N ARG A 359 -14.24 -14.20 -4.39
CA ARG A 359 -14.40 -14.64 -5.78
C ARG A 359 -13.15 -14.40 -6.60
N GLY A 360 -12.47 -13.27 -6.37
CA GLY A 360 -11.36 -12.83 -7.19
C GLY A 360 -11.80 -12.38 -8.59
N ILE A 361 -10.81 -12.05 -9.41
CA ILE A 361 -10.97 -11.68 -10.81
C ILE A 361 -10.25 -12.73 -11.65
N ALA A 362 -10.99 -13.41 -12.51
CA ALA A 362 -10.42 -14.36 -13.45
C ALA A 362 -9.65 -13.61 -14.56
N PRO A 363 -8.45 -14.08 -14.97
CA PRO A 363 -7.74 -13.49 -16.08
C PRO A 363 -8.45 -13.79 -17.42
N ASP A 364 -8.12 -12.98 -18.45
CA ASP A 364 -8.56 -13.22 -19.82
C ASP A 364 -7.73 -14.32 -20.50
N ILE A 365 -6.46 -14.41 -20.07
CA ILE A 365 -5.50 -15.43 -20.54
C ILE A 365 -4.99 -16.16 -19.30
N GLU A 366 -5.48 -17.39 -19.11
CA GLU A 366 -5.08 -18.22 -17.99
C GLU A 366 -3.69 -18.87 -18.24
N LEU A 367 -2.81 -18.80 -17.25
CA LEU A 367 -1.51 -19.44 -17.28
C LEU A 367 -1.46 -20.65 -16.33
N PRO A 368 -0.83 -21.77 -16.74
CA PRO A 368 -0.65 -22.95 -15.87
C PRO A 368 0.11 -22.61 -14.59
N ARG A 369 -0.11 -23.39 -13.52
CA ARG A 369 0.60 -23.22 -12.23
C ARG A 369 2.11 -23.48 -12.33
N ASP A 370 2.53 -24.33 -13.25
CA ASP A 370 3.90 -24.81 -13.39
C ASP A 370 4.58 -24.29 -14.68
N SER A 371 4.46 -22.99 -14.94
CA SER A 371 5.12 -22.38 -16.11
C SER A 371 6.64 -22.10 -15.90
N ALA A 372 7.24 -22.58 -14.82
CA ALA A 372 8.69 -22.63 -14.73
C ALA A 372 9.18 -23.81 -15.61
N PRO A 373 9.99 -23.58 -16.66
CA PRO A 373 10.56 -24.67 -17.43
C PRO A 373 11.48 -25.52 -16.52
N PRO A 374 11.48 -26.87 -16.68
CA PRO A 374 12.50 -27.69 -16.07
C PRO A 374 13.84 -27.35 -16.73
N GLY A 375 14.58 -26.43 -16.18
CA GLY A 375 15.88 -25.96 -16.65
C GLY A 375 16.71 -25.49 -15.47
N ALA A 376 18.05 -25.44 -15.68
CA ALA A 376 18.97 -24.92 -14.67
C ALA A 376 18.48 -23.56 -14.15
N PRO A 377 18.66 -23.26 -12.85
CA PRO A 377 18.24 -21.97 -12.27
C PRO A 377 18.88 -20.83 -13.06
N VAL A 378 18.07 -20.01 -13.68
CA VAL A 378 18.53 -18.81 -14.38
C VAL A 378 18.98 -17.81 -13.31
N SER A 379 20.20 -17.26 -13.47
CA SER A 379 20.73 -16.26 -12.53
C SER A 379 19.69 -15.15 -12.25
N ALA A 380 19.62 -14.72 -11.00
CA ALA A 380 18.78 -13.57 -10.61
C ALA A 380 19.16 -12.28 -11.37
N ASP A 381 20.39 -12.15 -11.83
CA ASP A 381 20.92 -11.02 -12.61
C ASP A 381 20.62 -11.11 -14.11
N ALA A 382 20.03 -12.22 -14.58
CA ALA A 382 19.67 -12.35 -16.00
C ALA A 382 18.54 -11.37 -16.37
N PRO A 383 18.50 -10.88 -17.63
CA PRO A 383 17.40 -10.04 -18.11
C PRO A 383 16.03 -10.66 -17.83
N LEU A 384 15.04 -9.84 -17.46
CA LEU A 384 13.71 -10.30 -17.04
C LEU A 384 13.04 -11.21 -18.08
N LEU A 385 13.18 -10.91 -19.37
CA LEU A 385 12.68 -11.76 -20.46
C LEU A 385 13.32 -13.17 -20.53
N GLN A 386 14.48 -13.38 -19.92
CA GLN A 386 15.13 -14.69 -19.88
C GLN A 386 14.69 -15.51 -18.66
N ARG A 387 14.44 -14.84 -17.53
CA ARG A 387 14.16 -15.50 -16.26
C ARG A 387 12.66 -15.62 -15.94
N ASP A 388 11.79 -14.84 -16.61
CA ASP A 388 10.34 -14.82 -16.33
C ASP A 388 9.54 -15.17 -17.59
N GLU A 389 9.01 -16.39 -17.62
CA GLU A 389 8.20 -16.91 -18.73
C GLU A 389 6.88 -16.16 -18.88
N GLU A 390 6.25 -15.77 -17.76
CA GLU A 390 4.95 -15.07 -17.80
C GLU A 390 5.13 -13.65 -18.39
N VAL A 391 6.22 -12.96 -18.05
CA VAL A 391 6.58 -11.65 -18.66
C VAL A 391 6.86 -11.82 -20.16
N ARG A 392 7.56 -12.87 -20.57
CA ARG A 392 7.82 -13.16 -21.99
C ARG A 392 6.53 -13.38 -22.76
N ARG A 393 5.59 -14.16 -22.21
CA ARG A 393 4.25 -14.38 -22.81
C ARG A 393 3.45 -13.09 -22.88
N ALA A 394 3.50 -12.25 -21.84
CA ALA A 394 2.84 -10.94 -21.83
C ALA A 394 3.36 -10.04 -22.95
N VAL A 395 4.68 -10.01 -23.19
CA VAL A 395 5.27 -9.27 -24.31
C VAL A 395 4.85 -9.85 -25.66
N GLN A 396 4.73 -11.17 -25.78
CA GLN A 396 4.21 -11.80 -27.01
C GLN A 396 2.77 -11.39 -27.27
N GLU A 397 1.91 -11.36 -26.24
CA GLU A 397 0.52 -10.91 -26.37
C GLU A 397 0.41 -9.45 -26.78
N LEU A 398 1.27 -8.56 -26.25
CA LEU A 398 1.32 -7.16 -26.66
C LEU A 398 1.66 -6.97 -28.14
N LYS A 399 2.32 -7.94 -28.77
CA LYS A 399 2.70 -7.90 -30.20
C LYS A 399 1.61 -8.44 -31.11
N VAL A 400 0.59 -9.10 -30.56
CA VAL A 400 -0.55 -9.58 -31.38
C VAL A 400 -1.36 -8.36 -31.85
N PRO A 401 -1.51 -8.15 -33.17
CA PRO A 401 -2.33 -7.05 -33.64
C PRO A 401 -3.75 -7.16 -33.10
N THR A 402 -4.24 -6.16 -32.40
CA THR A 402 -5.66 -6.04 -32.11
C THR A 402 -6.38 -5.92 -33.44
N VAL A 403 -7.13 -6.93 -33.85
CA VAL A 403 -8.01 -6.87 -35.04
C VAL A 403 -8.99 -5.73 -34.80
N GLY A 404 -8.73 -4.61 -35.48
CA GLY A 404 -9.30 -3.32 -35.17
C GLY A 404 -10.80 -3.26 -35.35
N GLY A 405 -11.44 -2.67 -34.38
CA GLY A 405 -12.74 -2.01 -34.52
C GLY A 405 -12.60 -0.60 -35.10
N SER A 406 -12.06 -0.43 -36.28
CA SER A 406 -12.20 0.83 -37.04
C SER A 406 -13.26 0.67 -38.11
N GLY A 407 -14.52 0.68 -37.67
CA GLY A 407 -15.68 0.84 -38.54
C GLY A 407 -16.27 2.23 -38.38
N SER A 408 -15.62 3.26 -38.90
CA SER A 408 -16.32 4.50 -39.22
C SER A 408 -17.31 4.23 -40.32
N VAL A 409 -18.55 3.94 -39.97
CA VAL A 409 -19.65 3.92 -40.93
C VAL A 409 -19.97 5.36 -41.29
N SER A 410 -19.39 5.81 -42.40
CA SER A 410 -19.85 6.98 -43.10
C SER A 410 -21.21 6.68 -43.70
N ALA A 411 -22.28 7.04 -43.00
CA ALA A 411 -23.62 7.04 -43.56
C ALA A 411 -23.92 8.33 -44.31
N ALA A 412 -23.37 8.45 -45.49
CA ALA A 412 -23.91 9.37 -46.49
C ALA A 412 -24.89 8.61 -47.39
N ALA A 413 -26.13 8.51 -46.97
CA ALA A 413 -27.24 8.10 -47.87
C ALA A 413 -28.16 9.30 -48.15
N ARG A 414 -27.98 9.85 -49.32
CA ARG A 414 -28.95 10.74 -49.97
C ARG A 414 -30.22 9.97 -50.23
N PHE A 415 -31.33 10.58 -49.87
CA PHE A 415 -32.62 10.23 -50.51
C PHE A 415 -33.22 11.46 -51.17
N LYS A 416 -33.61 11.20 -52.43
CA LYS A 416 -34.48 12.04 -53.21
C LYS A 416 -35.87 12.16 -52.62
#